data_2763529003ed9ae6fad6bd0dd1d2063a
#
_entry.id   2763529003ed9ae6fad6bd0dd1d2063a
#
_cell.length_a   1.000
_cell.length_b   1.000
_cell.length_c   1.000
_cell.angle_alpha   90.00
_cell.angle_beta   90.00
_cell.angle_gamma   90.00
#
_symmetry.space_group_name_H-M   'P 1'
#
loop_
_entity.id
_entity.type
_entity.pdbx_description
1 polymer ?
#
loop_
_entity_poly.entity_id
_entity_poly.type
_entity_poly.pdbx_seq_one_letter_code
_entity_poly.pdbx_strand_id
1 'polypeptide(L)'
;MAKRQASTNIIAGDFKGTKINFKPNKSLRPTESKTKETLFNWLLNDLDQKTCLDMFAGTGALGLEAISRGAKKVIFVERQKRLCRNLEEVLKKLKIENKCKIINTNAISFDFSILKEKFDLIFLDPPFRENLSQRSFDMINEYDLLVEDGFVYLECERDLDIQKLKTSFVKIKASEGGESKYYLFKG
;
A
#
# COMPACT_ATOMS: atom_id res chain seq x y z
N MET A 1 -26.04 -16.16 13.23
CA MET A 1 -24.60 -16.09 13.58
C MET A 1 -24.07 -14.73 13.11
N ALA A 2 -23.64 -13.85 14.05
CA ALA A 2 -23.01 -12.57 13.67
C ALA A 2 -21.71 -12.84 12.91
N LYS A 3 -21.60 -12.36 11.66
CA LYS A 3 -20.39 -12.49 10.86
C LYS A 3 -19.27 -11.73 11.58
N ARG A 4 -18.20 -12.42 12.00
CA ARG A 4 -17.01 -11.81 12.59
C ARG A 4 -16.57 -10.64 11.72
N GLN A 5 -16.57 -9.45 12.26
CA GLN A 5 -16.05 -8.24 11.63
C GLN A 5 -14.63 -8.04 12.14
N ALA A 6 -13.67 -7.90 11.24
CA ALA A 6 -12.31 -7.53 11.60
C ALA A 6 -12.12 -6.03 11.38
N SER A 7 -11.13 -5.45 12.02
CA SER A 7 -10.79 -4.05 11.83
C SER A 7 -9.29 -3.85 11.89
N THR A 8 -8.80 -2.85 11.18
CA THR A 8 -7.48 -2.25 11.37
C THR A 8 -7.68 -0.77 11.72
N ASN A 9 -6.68 -0.13 12.33
CA ASN A 9 -6.81 1.25 12.76
C ASN A 9 -5.77 2.13 12.03
N ILE A 10 -6.11 3.39 11.81
CA ILE A 10 -5.13 4.44 11.51
C ILE A 10 -4.39 4.75 12.82
N ILE A 11 -3.05 4.68 12.79
CA ILE A 11 -2.24 4.72 14.03
C ILE A 11 -1.70 6.10 14.37
N ALA A 12 -1.59 7.01 13.38
CA ALA A 12 -1.11 8.37 13.61
C ALA A 12 -1.72 9.39 12.64
N GLY A 13 -1.38 10.67 12.80
CA GLY A 13 -1.82 11.77 11.95
C GLY A 13 -3.25 12.24 12.25
N ASP A 14 -3.83 12.97 11.28
CA ASP A 14 -5.11 13.67 11.41
C ASP A 14 -6.30 12.73 11.70
N PHE A 15 -6.21 11.47 11.27
CA PHE A 15 -7.28 10.48 11.42
C PHE A 15 -6.95 9.37 12.41
N LYS A 16 -5.97 9.59 13.31
CA LYS A 16 -5.57 8.62 14.33
C LYS A 16 -6.77 8.04 15.08
N GLY A 17 -6.76 6.72 15.27
CA GLY A 17 -7.82 5.98 15.97
C GLY A 17 -9.03 5.61 15.13
N THR A 18 -9.10 6.06 13.86
CA THR A 18 -10.17 5.66 12.96
C THR A 18 -10.10 4.16 12.67
N LYS A 19 -11.20 3.46 12.92
CA LYS A 19 -11.35 2.03 12.62
C LYS A 19 -11.79 1.82 11.16
N ILE A 20 -11.02 1.02 10.44
CA ILE A 20 -11.33 0.54 9.10
C ILE A 20 -11.90 -0.86 9.25
N ASN A 21 -13.21 -0.99 9.17
CA ASN A 21 -13.89 -2.27 9.32
C ASN A 21 -13.91 -3.04 7.99
N PHE A 22 -13.68 -4.34 8.05
CA PHE A 22 -13.78 -5.21 6.88
C PHE A 22 -14.27 -6.61 7.25
N LYS A 23 -14.81 -7.32 6.26
CA LYS A 23 -15.18 -8.73 6.46
C LYS A 23 -13.95 -9.58 6.15
N PRO A 24 -13.47 -10.39 7.11
CA PRO A 24 -12.34 -11.29 6.88
C PRO A 24 -12.63 -12.21 5.69
N ASN A 25 -11.63 -12.42 4.86
CA ASN A 25 -11.61 -13.50 3.88
C ASN A 25 -10.22 -14.14 3.86
N LYS A 26 -10.08 -15.31 3.21
CA LYS A 26 -8.83 -16.07 3.20
C LYS A 26 -7.67 -15.34 2.50
N SER A 27 -7.98 -14.39 1.60
CA SER A 27 -6.99 -13.64 0.83
C SER A 27 -6.70 -12.25 1.38
N LEU A 28 -7.41 -11.82 2.44
CA LEU A 28 -7.23 -10.52 3.06
C LEU A 28 -6.50 -10.70 4.39
N ARG A 29 -5.24 -10.38 4.38
CA ARG A 29 -4.41 -10.31 5.58
C ARG A 29 -4.33 -8.83 6.00
N PRO A 30 -4.77 -8.47 7.23
CA PRO A 30 -4.57 -7.10 7.68
C PRO A 30 -3.08 -6.88 7.96
N THR A 31 -2.52 -5.83 7.39
CA THR A 31 -1.18 -5.37 7.77
C THR A 31 -1.17 -5.10 9.27
N GLU A 32 -0.31 -5.81 10.00
CA GLU A 32 -0.24 -5.69 11.45
C GLU A 32 0.11 -4.25 11.86
N SER A 33 -0.46 -3.77 12.95
CA SER A 33 -0.18 -2.41 13.45
C SER A 33 1.31 -2.16 13.64
N LYS A 34 2.05 -3.16 14.13
CA LYS A 34 3.50 -3.09 14.32
C LYS A 34 4.27 -2.93 13.00
N THR A 35 3.86 -3.62 11.94
CA THR A 35 4.44 -3.49 10.60
C THR A 35 4.23 -2.08 10.06
N LYS A 36 3.00 -1.55 10.20
CA LYS A 36 2.70 -0.15 9.84
C LYS A 36 3.55 0.84 10.62
N GLU A 37 3.65 0.68 11.95
CA GLU A 37 4.50 1.54 12.78
C GLU A 37 5.94 1.53 12.30
N THR A 38 6.52 0.37 12.02
CA THR A 38 7.90 0.27 11.53
C THR A 38 8.06 0.99 10.19
N LEU A 39 7.19 0.72 9.21
CA LEU A 39 7.22 1.38 7.91
C LEU A 39 7.15 2.91 8.05
N PHE A 40 6.13 3.39 8.75
CA PHE A 40 5.90 4.83 8.86
C PHE A 40 6.90 5.53 9.76
N ASN A 41 7.61 4.81 10.64
CA ASN A 41 8.79 5.34 11.33
C ASN A 41 10.00 5.50 10.39
N TRP A 42 10.15 4.64 9.40
CA TRP A 42 11.17 4.83 8.35
C TRP A 42 10.89 6.05 7.47
N LEU A 43 9.62 6.44 7.33
CA LEU A 43 9.13 7.53 6.48
C LEU A 43 8.72 8.78 7.27
N LEU A 44 9.18 8.95 8.53
CA LEU A 44 8.65 9.94 9.49
C LEU A 44 8.58 11.39 8.98
N ASN A 45 9.47 11.79 8.07
CA ASN A 45 9.51 13.18 7.55
C ASN A 45 9.27 13.27 6.03
N ASP A 46 8.93 12.14 5.38
CA ASP A 46 8.92 12.06 3.91
C ASP A 46 7.51 11.96 3.30
N LEU A 47 6.45 12.16 4.10
CA LEU A 47 5.08 11.99 3.61
C LEU A 47 4.34 13.29 3.31
N ASP A 48 4.77 14.41 3.90
CA ASP A 48 4.07 15.69 3.67
C ASP A 48 4.09 16.06 2.19
N GLN A 49 2.90 16.40 1.67
CA GLN A 49 2.66 16.75 0.26
C GLN A 49 3.02 15.67 -0.77
N LYS A 50 3.30 14.43 -0.35
CA LYS A 50 3.66 13.33 -1.24
C LYS A 50 2.46 12.70 -1.94
N THR A 51 2.68 12.24 -3.17
CA THR A 51 1.71 11.44 -3.94
C THR A 51 2.08 9.96 -3.83
N CYS A 52 1.12 9.14 -3.39
CA CYS A 52 1.36 7.72 -3.14
C CYS A 52 0.50 6.83 -4.06
N LEU A 53 1.04 5.65 -4.39
CA LEU A 53 0.32 4.56 -5.04
C LEU A 53 0.24 3.37 -4.08
N ASP A 54 -0.96 2.91 -3.76
CA ASP A 54 -1.21 1.67 -3.04
C ASP A 54 -1.65 0.61 -4.07
N MET A 55 -0.67 -0.19 -4.55
CA MET A 55 -0.85 -1.03 -5.74
C MET A 55 -1.71 -2.28 -5.46
N PHE A 56 -1.81 -2.68 -4.20
CA PHE A 56 -2.62 -3.82 -3.74
C PHE A 56 -3.40 -3.41 -2.49
N ALA A 57 -4.29 -2.44 -2.64
CA ALA A 57 -4.82 -1.66 -1.52
C ALA A 57 -5.56 -2.48 -0.44
N GLY A 58 -6.22 -3.57 -0.80
CA GLY A 58 -6.95 -4.37 0.17
C GLY A 58 -7.97 -3.54 0.95
N THR A 59 -7.71 -3.33 2.24
CA THR A 59 -8.53 -2.45 3.10
C THR A 59 -8.19 -0.97 2.96
N GLY A 60 -7.13 -0.63 2.25
CA GLY A 60 -6.59 0.73 2.15
C GLY A 60 -5.74 1.14 3.36
N ALA A 61 -5.32 0.20 4.20
CA ALA A 61 -4.66 0.52 5.47
C ALA A 61 -3.37 1.33 5.33
N LEU A 62 -2.54 1.04 4.31
CA LEU A 62 -1.29 1.76 4.07
C LEU A 62 -1.55 3.16 3.48
N GLY A 63 -2.35 3.24 2.42
CA GLY A 63 -2.66 4.51 1.79
C GLY A 63 -3.45 5.46 2.69
N LEU A 64 -4.40 4.97 3.50
CA LEU A 64 -5.12 5.78 4.48
C LEU A 64 -4.21 6.29 5.62
N GLU A 65 -3.25 5.48 6.05
CA GLU A 65 -2.23 5.91 7.00
C GLU A 65 -1.36 7.02 6.40
N ALA A 66 -0.96 6.89 5.11
CA ALA A 66 -0.19 7.92 4.42
C ALA A 66 -0.95 9.26 4.34
N ILE A 67 -2.24 9.24 3.96
CA ILE A 67 -3.10 10.44 3.97
C ILE A 67 -3.19 11.05 5.36
N SER A 68 -3.37 10.22 6.39
CA SER A 68 -3.45 10.68 7.78
C SER A 68 -2.18 11.38 8.25
N ARG A 69 -1.04 11.04 7.67
CA ARG A 69 0.29 11.61 7.97
C ARG A 69 0.72 12.73 7.04
N GLY A 70 -0.18 13.28 6.22
CA GLY A 70 0.09 14.46 5.41
C GLY A 70 0.27 14.22 3.93
N ALA A 71 0.17 12.98 3.43
CA ALA A 71 0.23 12.74 1.99
C ALA A 71 -0.83 13.59 1.25
N LYS A 72 -0.41 14.20 0.14
CA LYS A 72 -1.26 15.06 -0.69
C LYS A 72 -2.32 14.26 -1.42
N LYS A 73 -1.94 13.08 -1.92
CA LYS A 73 -2.80 12.27 -2.77
C LYS A 73 -2.44 10.79 -2.63
N VAL A 74 -3.45 9.92 -2.66
CA VAL A 74 -3.25 8.48 -2.77
C VAL A 74 -4.13 7.90 -3.87
N ILE A 75 -3.54 7.07 -4.74
CA ILE A 75 -4.26 6.21 -5.67
C ILE A 75 -4.25 4.79 -5.10
N PHE A 76 -5.43 4.21 -4.96
CA PHE A 76 -5.63 2.84 -4.52
C PHE A 76 -5.99 1.97 -5.71
N VAL A 77 -5.29 0.85 -5.90
CA VAL A 77 -5.64 -0.17 -6.88
C VAL A 77 -6.08 -1.43 -6.14
N GLU A 78 -7.30 -1.87 -6.38
CA GLU A 78 -7.87 -3.05 -5.71
C GLU A 78 -8.78 -3.84 -6.66
N ARG A 79 -8.54 -5.17 -6.76
CA ARG A 79 -9.31 -6.05 -7.65
C ARG A 79 -10.70 -6.40 -7.14
N GLN A 80 -10.89 -6.41 -5.81
CA GLN A 80 -12.15 -6.82 -5.19
C GLN A 80 -13.11 -5.65 -5.04
N LYS A 81 -14.15 -5.58 -5.89
CA LYS A 81 -15.19 -4.53 -5.86
C LYS A 81 -15.78 -4.28 -4.47
N ARG A 82 -15.87 -5.33 -3.62
CA ARG A 82 -16.36 -5.18 -2.25
C ARG A 82 -15.42 -4.34 -1.38
N LEU A 83 -14.10 -4.53 -1.52
CA LEU A 83 -13.10 -3.77 -0.77
C LEU A 83 -13.06 -2.31 -1.26
N CYS A 84 -13.18 -2.10 -2.57
CA CYS A 84 -13.32 -0.74 -3.12
C CYS A 84 -14.50 0.00 -2.51
N ARG A 85 -15.69 -0.63 -2.43
CA ARG A 85 -16.88 -0.01 -1.80
C ARG A 85 -16.66 0.30 -0.32
N ASN A 86 -16.05 -0.61 0.44
CA ASN A 86 -15.73 -0.35 1.85
C ASN A 86 -14.76 0.83 1.98
N LEU A 87 -13.76 0.92 1.11
CA LEU A 87 -12.82 2.03 1.08
C LEU A 87 -13.50 3.35 0.71
N GLU A 88 -14.39 3.35 -0.29
CA GLU A 88 -15.23 4.53 -0.63
C GLU A 88 -16.03 5.04 0.57
N GLU A 89 -16.62 4.14 1.36
CA GLU A 89 -17.35 4.50 2.58
C GLU A 89 -16.43 5.16 3.62
N VAL A 90 -15.20 4.64 3.77
CA VAL A 90 -14.20 5.23 4.68
C VAL A 90 -13.78 6.62 4.19
N LEU A 91 -13.49 6.79 2.88
CA LEU A 91 -13.10 8.09 2.31
C LEU A 91 -14.19 9.14 2.55
N LYS A 92 -15.46 8.80 2.29
CA LYS A 92 -16.63 9.67 2.54
C LYS A 92 -16.74 10.04 4.02
N LYS A 93 -16.61 9.06 4.92
CA LYS A 93 -16.67 9.29 6.37
C LYS A 93 -15.60 10.26 6.84
N LEU A 94 -14.39 10.17 6.27
CA LEU A 94 -13.26 11.03 6.59
C LEU A 94 -13.26 12.37 5.82
N LYS A 95 -14.14 12.51 4.81
CA LYS A 95 -14.23 13.69 3.92
C LYS A 95 -12.92 13.95 3.16
N ILE A 96 -12.30 12.89 2.62
CA ILE A 96 -11.02 12.93 1.91
C ILE A 96 -11.12 12.40 0.47
N GLU A 97 -12.30 12.33 -0.12
CA GLU A 97 -12.52 11.83 -1.48
C GLU A 97 -11.73 12.63 -2.52
N ASN A 98 -11.51 13.91 -2.27
CA ASN A 98 -10.73 14.78 -3.14
C ASN A 98 -9.22 14.51 -3.11
N LYS A 99 -8.72 13.82 -2.09
CA LYS A 99 -7.31 13.40 -1.96
C LYS A 99 -7.06 11.97 -2.43
N CYS A 100 -8.10 11.22 -2.73
CA CYS A 100 -8.01 9.78 -2.96
C CYS A 100 -8.71 9.37 -4.26
N LYS A 101 -8.09 8.45 -5.01
CA LYS A 101 -8.71 7.82 -6.18
C LYS A 101 -8.67 6.31 -6.01
N ILE A 102 -9.81 5.64 -6.22
CA ILE A 102 -9.89 4.18 -6.20
C ILE A 102 -10.05 3.68 -7.63
N ILE A 103 -9.22 2.71 -8.01
CA ILE A 103 -9.26 2.03 -9.29
C ILE A 103 -9.58 0.56 -9.03
N ASN A 104 -10.80 0.15 -9.43
CA ASN A 104 -11.21 -1.24 -9.25
C ASN A 104 -10.73 -2.10 -10.41
N THR A 105 -9.52 -2.63 -10.30
CA THR A 105 -8.88 -3.47 -11.32
C THR A 105 -7.83 -4.39 -10.71
N ASN A 106 -7.35 -5.33 -11.50
CA ASN A 106 -6.16 -6.11 -11.14
C ASN A 106 -4.90 -5.29 -11.49
N ALA A 107 -4.08 -4.97 -10.49
CA ALA A 107 -2.87 -4.18 -10.65
C ALA A 107 -1.93 -4.72 -11.72
N ILE A 108 -1.79 -6.05 -11.80
CA ILE A 108 -0.83 -6.71 -12.72
C ILE A 108 -1.22 -6.61 -14.19
N SER A 109 -2.49 -6.36 -14.49
CA SER A 109 -2.99 -6.19 -15.86
C SER A 109 -3.46 -4.76 -16.16
N PHE A 110 -3.23 -3.84 -15.24
CA PHE A 110 -3.64 -2.45 -15.41
C PHE A 110 -2.61 -1.67 -16.23
N ASP A 111 -3.09 -0.89 -17.18
CA ASP A 111 -2.26 0.05 -17.93
C ASP A 111 -2.06 1.34 -17.11
N PHE A 112 -0.93 1.43 -16.41
CA PHE A 112 -0.62 2.58 -15.57
C PHE A 112 -0.32 3.85 -16.37
N SER A 113 -0.05 3.77 -17.68
CA SER A 113 0.20 4.95 -18.52
C SER A 113 -0.96 5.94 -18.53
N ILE A 114 -2.18 5.45 -18.28
CA ILE A 114 -3.39 6.29 -18.21
C ILE A 114 -3.40 7.25 -17.03
N LEU A 115 -2.59 7.00 -15.99
CA LEU A 115 -2.53 7.87 -14.80
C LEU A 115 -1.79 9.17 -15.10
N LYS A 116 -0.80 9.15 -16.01
CA LYS A 116 0.00 10.32 -16.42
C LYS A 116 0.66 11.04 -15.24
N GLU A 117 1.00 10.30 -14.20
CA GLU A 117 1.64 10.82 -12.99
C GLU A 117 2.62 9.82 -12.42
N LYS A 118 3.65 10.33 -11.72
CA LYS A 118 4.61 9.54 -10.95
C LYS A 118 4.33 9.69 -9.47
N PHE A 119 4.88 8.78 -8.69
CA PHE A 119 4.62 8.66 -7.27
C PHE A 119 5.91 8.85 -6.47
N ASP A 120 5.81 9.55 -5.36
CA ASP A 120 6.90 9.68 -4.39
C ASP A 120 7.06 8.40 -3.55
N LEU A 121 5.96 7.66 -3.35
CA LEU A 121 5.96 6.41 -2.59
C LEU A 121 4.98 5.41 -3.22
N ILE A 122 5.46 4.19 -3.45
CA ILE A 122 4.65 3.08 -3.94
C ILE A 122 4.62 1.99 -2.87
N PHE A 123 3.42 1.60 -2.45
CA PHE A 123 3.20 0.45 -1.57
C PHE A 123 2.94 -0.81 -2.39
N LEU A 124 3.73 -1.84 -2.14
CA LEU A 124 3.59 -3.19 -2.69
C LEU A 124 3.33 -4.17 -1.54
N ASP A 125 2.08 -4.55 -1.33
CA ASP A 125 1.66 -5.61 -0.40
C ASP A 125 0.83 -6.65 -1.19
N PRO A 126 1.48 -7.36 -2.16
CA PRO A 126 0.78 -8.31 -2.99
C PRO A 126 0.32 -9.53 -2.19
N PRO A 127 -0.73 -10.23 -2.63
CA PRO A 127 -1.12 -11.52 -2.05
C PRO A 127 0.06 -12.50 -2.09
N PHE A 128 0.31 -13.17 -0.96
CA PHE A 128 1.39 -14.14 -0.85
C PHE A 128 1.20 -15.34 -1.78
N ARG A 129 2.30 -15.98 -2.19
CA ARG A 129 2.35 -17.17 -3.03
C ARG A 129 1.83 -16.97 -4.47
N GLU A 130 1.65 -15.73 -4.91
CA GLU A 130 1.29 -15.42 -6.30
C GLU A 130 2.51 -14.93 -7.12
N ASN A 131 3.72 -14.91 -6.53
CA ASN A 131 4.99 -14.46 -7.16
C ASN A 131 4.90 -13.07 -7.81
N LEU A 132 4.13 -12.17 -7.19
CA LEU A 132 3.84 -10.87 -7.79
C LEU A 132 4.90 -9.80 -7.51
N SER A 133 5.81 -10.02 -6.56
CA SER A 133 6.83 -9.03 -6.19
C SER A 133 7.70 -8.61 -7.37
N GLN A 134 8.26 -9.58 -8.12
CA GLN A 134 9.07 -9.26 -9.31
C GLN A 134 8.25 -8.52 -10.36
N ARG A 135 7.05 -9.01 -10.69
CA ARG A 135 6.20 -8.37 -11.70
C ARG A 135 5.82 -6.94 -11.30
N SER A 136 5.61 -6.67 -10.01
CA SER A 136 5.34 -5.32 -9.52
C SER A 136 6.52 -4.36 -9.74
N PHE A 137 7.74 -4.81 -9.48
CA PHE A 137 8.94 -4.02 -9.79
C PHE A 137 9.12 -3.79 -11.29
N ASP A 138 8.88 -4.82 -12.10
CA ASP A 138 8.93 -4.70 -13.57
C ASP A 138 7.95 -3.62 -14.04
N MET A 139 6.74 -3.58 -13.51
CA MET A 139 5.72 -2.60 -13.87
C MET A 139 6.09 -1.18 -13.43
N ILE A 140 6.69 -1.00 -12.24
CA ILE A 140 7.17 0.32 -11.82
C ILE A 140 8.18 0.88 -12.82
N ASN A 141 9.09 0.03 -13.31
CA ASN A 141 10.08 0.42 -14.32
C ASN A 141 9.43 0.61 -15.71
N GLU A 142 8.59 -0.34 -16.14
CA GLU A 142 7.92 -0.33 -17.45
C GLU A 142 7.10 0.94 -17.69
N TYR A 143 6.38 1.38 -16.65
CA TYR A 143 5.51 2.56 -16.71
C TYR A 143 6.15 3.82 -16.12
N ASP A 144 7.42 3.75 -15.71
CA ASP A 144 8.16 4.87 -15.11
C ASP A 144 7.37 5.56 -13.96
N LEU A 145 6.87 4.73 -13.01
CA LEU A 145 5.92 5.17 -12.00
C LEU A 145 6.54 5.91 -10.82
N LEU A 146 7.84 5.78 -10.58
CA LEU A 146 8.51 6.37 -9.42
C LEU A 146 9.19 7.68 -9.80
N VAL A 147 9.10 8.69 -8.94
CA VAL A 147 9.92 9.90 -9.07
C VAL A 147 11.38 9.59 -8.72
N GLU A 148 12.31 10.45 -9.17
CA GLU A 148 13.70 10.42 -8.70
C GLU A 148 13.74 10.56 -7.18
N ASP A 149 14.58 9.79 -6.50
CA ASP A 149 14.64 9.71 -5.03
C ASP A 149 13.36 9.21 -4.34
N GLY A 150 12.40 8.68 -5.08
CA GLY A 150 11.18 8.10 -4.54
C GLY A 150 11.40 6.79 -3.80
N PHE A 151 10.38 6.32 -3.10
CA PHE A 151 10.45 5.11 -2.29
C PHE A 151 9.50 4.02 -2.78
N VAL A 152 9.93 2.77 -2.69
CA VAL A 152 9.09 1.59 -2.87
C VAL A 152 9.11 0.77 -1.58
N TYR A 153 7.96 0.60 -0.96
CA TYR A 153 7.77 -0.35 0.13
C TYR A 153 7.33 -1.69 -0.43
N LEU A 154 7.96 -2.77 -0.01
CA LEU A 154 7.56 -4.14 -0.32
C LEU A 154 7.30 -4.90 0.97
N GLU A 155 6.08 -5.46 1.12
CA GLU A 155 5.79 -6.54 2.05
C GLU A 155 5.68 -7.86 1.27
N CYS A 156 6.35 -8.90 1.76
CA CYS A 156 6.37 -10.20 1.08
C CYS A 156 6.45 -11.35 2.09
N GLU A 157 6.20 -12.58 1.62
CA GLU A 157 6.38 -13.79 2.39
C GLU A 157 7.83 -13.98 2.89
N ARG A 158 7.97 -14.62 4.04
CA ARG A 158 9.28 -14.82 4.71
C ARG A 158 10.30 -15.61 3.90
N ASP A 159 9.83 -16.52 3.08
CA ASP A 159 10.64 -17.41 2.24
C ASP A 159 11.04 -16.79 0.90
N LEU A 160 10.53 -15.59 0.57
CA LEU A 160 10.99 -14.87 -0.60
C LEU A 160 12.48 -14.52 -0.48
N ASP A 161 13.27 -14.98 -1.43
CA ASP A 161 14.68 -14.60 -1.54
C ASP A 161 14.78 -13.25 -2.26
N ILE A 162 14.94 -12.19 -1.46
CA ILE A 162 15.01 -10.82 -1.97
C ILE A 162 16.21 -10.57 -2.89
N GLN A 163 17.28 -11.39 -2.80
CA GLN A 163 18.46 -11.25 -3.65
C GLN A 163 18.19 -11.68 -5.09
N LYS A 164 17.15 -12.46 -5.30
CA LYS A 164 16.70 -12.89 -6.64
C LYS A 164 15.81 -11.85 -7.35
N LEU A 165 15.32 -10.85 -6.62
CA LEU A 165 14.55 -9.77 -7.25
C LEU A 165 15.49 -8.91 -8.11
N LYS A 166 15.12 -8.82 -9.39
CA LYS A 166 15.80 -7.95 -10.35
C LYS A 166 15.17 -6.56 -10.24
N THR A 167 15.91 -5.62 -9.68
CA THR A 167 15.46 -4.23 -9.55
C THR A 167 16.64 -3.28 -9.62
N SER A 168 16.42 -2.08 -10.17
CA SER A 168 17.38 -0.97 -10.16
C SER A 168 17.36 -0.20 -8.83
N PHE A 169 16.33 -0.42 -7.99
CA PHE A 169 16.15 0.32 -6.74
C PHE A 169 17.08 -0.21 -5.64
N VAL A 170 17.61 0.70 -4.83
CA VAL A 170 18.53 0.39 -3.75
C VAL A 170 17.76 0.06 -2.47
N LYS A 171 17.94 -1.14 -1.92
CA LYS A 171 17.36 -1.52 -0.64
C LYS A 171 18.04 -0.72 0.49
N ILE A 172 17.27 0.11 1.20
CA ILE A 172 17.78 0.99 2.28
C ILE A 172 17.35 0.55 3.68
N LYS A 173 16.21 -0.14 3.82
CA LYS A 173 15.72 -0.68 5.10
C LYS A 173 15.18 -2.09 4.91
N ALA A 174 15.26 -2.87 5.98
CA ALA A 174 14.63 -4.19 6.06
C ALA A 174 14.21 -4.48 7.49
N SER A 175 13.11 -5.19 7.65
CA SER A 175 12.66 -5.74 8.92
C SER A 175 11.75 -6.94 8.67
N GLU A 176 11.35 -7.63 9.74
CA GLU A 176 10.45 -8.77 9.67
C GLU A 176 9.46 -8.77 10.83
N GLY A 177 8.29 -9.36 10.63
CA GLY A 177 7.28 -9.52 11.66
C GLY A 177 6.23 -10.53 11.23
N GLY A 178 5.81 -11.38 12.17
CA GLY A 178 4.87 -12.45 11.85
C GLY A 178 5.38 -13.38 10.76
N GLU A 179 4.61 -13.52 9.69
CA GLU A 179 4.97 -14.35 8.52
C GLU A 179 5.51 -13.53 7.35
N SER A 180 5.77 -12.22 7.56
CA SER A 180 6.20 -11.29 6.51
C SER A 180 7.63 -10.81 6.75
N LYS A 181 8.28 -10.48 5.64
CA LYS A 181 9.42 -9.56 5.59
C LYS A 181 8.99 -8.30 4.86
N TYR A 182 9.53 -7.18 5.27
CA TYR A 182 9.24 -5.91 4.63
C TYR A 182 10.51 -5.10 4.42
N TYR A 183 10.52 -4.38 3.31
CA TYR A 183 11.67 -3.67 2.81
C TYR A 183 11.28 -2.28 2.33
N LEU A 184 12.21 -1.33 2.46
CA LEU A 184 12.12 -0.04 1.79
C LEU A 184 13.26 0.06 0.79
N PHE A 185 12.91 0.41 -0.44
CA PHE A 185 13.85 0.68 -1.52
C PHE A 185 13.77 2.16 -1.87
N LYS A 186 14.88 2.69 -2.40
CA LYS A 186 14.98 4.03 -2.96
C LYS A 186 15.29 3.94 -4.45
N GLY A 187 14.60 4.76 -5.24
CA GLY A 187 14.81 4.88 -6.69
C GLY A 187 15.88 5.87 -7.08
#